data_ecefb0ee36e873703115d246ce986cee
#
_entry.id   ecefb0ee36e873703115d246ce986cee
#
_cell.length_a   1.000
_cell.length_b   1.000
_cell.length_c   1.000
_cell.angle_alpha   90.00
_cell.angle_beta   90.00
_cell.angle_gamma   90.00
#
_symmetry.space_group_name_H-M   'P 1'
#
loop_
_entity.id
_entity.type
_entity.pdbx_description
1 polymer ?
#
loop_
_entity_poly.entity_id
_entity_poly.type
_entity_poly.pdbx_seq_one_letter_code
_entity_poly.pdbx_strand_id
1 'polypeptide(L)'
;MSDSADQPIYSVDSSTLMDWQARYYPSDVFKTLLQKVDLLVANERFLAPALVRDEVKAVGTADLIGWTDAHSGIFVPTGDLLTEAQAIQKRFAGLTDPKAEYEEADAYVIALARMKNGIVLTQETAASEKHRPRRTHFIPDVFRELLLSHDDGVAEF
;
A
#
# COMPACT_ATOMS: atom_id res chain seq x y z
N MET A 1 6.52 23.30 15.77
CA MET A 1 7.22 22.02 15.59
C MET A 1 6.22 20.94 15.25
N SER A 2 6.27 20.48 14.05
CA SER A 2 5.50 19.30 13.73
C SER A 2 6.21 18.09 14.32
N ASP A 3 5.63 17.51 15.33
CA ASP A 3 6.12 16.25 15.82
C ASP A 3 5.88 15.18 14.79
N SER A 4 6.95 14.53 14.34
CA SER A 4 6.84 13.37 13.47
C SER A 4 5.96 12.27 14.07
N ALA A 5 5.82 12.26 15.41
CA ALA A 5 4.96 11.34 16.13
C ALA A 5 3.46 11.51 15.83
N ASP A 6 3.04 12.72 15.43
CA ASP A 6 1.65 13.02 15.11
C ASP A 6 1.31 12.77 13.63
N GLN A 7 2.32 12.49 12.81
CA GLN A 7 2.08 12.19 11.41
C GLN A 7 1.71 10.72 11.23
N PRO A 8 0.71 10.42 10.36
CA PRO A 8 0.36 9.03 10.10
C PRO A 8 1.49 8.28 9.38
N ILE A 9 1.54 6.98 9.60
CA ILE A 9 2.35 6.08 8.82
C ILE A 9 1.49 5.62 7.64
N TYR A 10 2.05 5.63 6.45
CA TYR A 10 1.35 5.18 5.25
C TYR A 10 1.89 3.82 4.81
N SER A 11 0.98 2.88 4.57
CA SER A 11 1.25 1.62 3.90
C SER A 11 0.84 1.77 2.44
N VAL A 12 1.78 1.67 1.53
CA VAL A 12 1.59 2.07 0.13
C VAL A 12 1.48 0.85 -0.76
N ASP A 13 0.40 0.80 -1.54
CA ASP A 13 0.17 -0.23 -2.55
C ASP A 13 0.89 0.13 -3.86
N SER A 14 1.21 -0.90 -4.64
CA SER A 14 1.86 -0.72 -5.95
C SER A 14 1.06 0.16 -6.90
N SER A 15 -0.27 0.08 -6.85
CA SER A 15 -1.14 0.92 -7.68
C SER A 15 -0.91 2.41 -7.45
N THR A 16 -0.67 2.81 -6.20
CA THR A 16 -0.36 4.20 -5.85
C THR A 16 0.98 4.63 -6.44
N LEU A 17 2.00 3.79 -6.33
CA LEU A 17 3.33 4.11 -6.87
C LEU A 17 3.29 4.22 -8.40
N MET A 18 2.59 3.32 -9.06
CA MET A 18 2.46 3.35 -10.52
C MET A 18 1.66 4.56 -11.00
N ASP A 19 0.56 4.87 -10.33
CA ASP A 19 -0.26 6.03 -10.67
C ASP A 19 0.49 7.34 -10.41
N TRP A 20 1.18 7.41 -9.29
CA TRP A 20 2.01 8.56 -8.94
C TRP A 20 3.04 8.86 -10.03
N GLN A 21 3.77 7.86 -10.48
CA GLN A 21 4.75 8.07 -11.53
C GLN A 21 4.12 8.48 -12.85
N ALA A 22 3.02 7.85 -13.25
CA ALA A 22 2.35 8.14 -14.50
C ALA A 22 1.81 9.57 -14.56
N ARG A 23 1.32 10.09 -13.43
CA ARG A 23 0.67 11.41 -13.37
C ARG A 23 1.61 12.55 -13.02
N TYR A 24 2.64 12.28 -12.22
CA TYR A 24 3.43 13.34 -11.59
C TYR A 24 4.87 13.42 -12.07
N TYR A 25 5.22 12.67 -13.10
CA TYR A 25 6.47 12.83 -13.80
C TYR A 25 6.22 13.61 -15.10
N PRO A 26 7.11 14.52 -15.49
CA PRO A 26 8.41 14.78 -14.88
C PRO A 26 8.34 15.51 -13.54
N SER A 27 9.31 15.20 -12.70
CA SER A 27 9.40 15.70 -11.32
C SER A 27 9.51 17.23 -11.21
N ASP A 28 9.90 17.89 -12.28
CA ASP A 28 10.06 19.35 -12.31
C ASP A 28 8.77 20.11 -12.06
N VAL A 29 7.63 19.51 -12.41
CA VAL A 29 6.31 20.13 -12.29
C VAL A 29 5.72 19.94 -10.90
N PHE A 30 6.09 18.85 -10.22
CA PHE A 30 5.47 18.44 -8.95
C PHE A 30 6.47 18.37 -7.79
N LYS A 31 7.40 19.30 -7.73
CA LYS A 31 8.46 19.34 -6.72
C LYS A 31 7.92 19.28 -5.29
N THR A 32 6.84 19.98 -4.99
CA THR A 32 6.25 20.03 -3.66
C THR A 32 5.78 18.67 -3.20
N LEU A 33 5.14 17.91 -4.10
CA LEU A 33 4.68 16.55 -3.79
C LEU A 33 5.87 15.62 -3.51
N LEU A 34 6.89 15.70 -4.36
CA LEU A 34 8.10 14.89 -4.17
C LEU A 34 8.81 15.22 -2.86
N GLN A 35 8.88 16.49 -2.48
CA GLN A 35 9.45 16.91 -1.22
C GLN A 35 8.67 16.35 -0.02
N LYS A 36 7.33 16.32 -0.11
CA LYS A 36 6.48 15.73 0.94
C LYS A 36 6.73 14.22 1.07
N VAL A 37 6.84 13.52 -0.05
CA VAL A 37 7.15 12.08 -0.04
C VAL A 37 8.54 11.85 0.55
N ASP A 38 9.53 12.64 0.16
CA ASP A 38 10.88 12.54 0.69
C ASP A 38 10.93 12.74 2.22
N LEU A 39 10.16 13.69 2.73
CA LEU A 39 10.04 13.91 4.17
C LEU A 39 9.41 12.70 4.88
N LEU A 40 8.36 12.14 4.31
CA LEU A 40 7.72 10.95 4.87
C LEU A 40 8.68 9.76 4.86
N VAL A 41 9.45 9.58 3.79
CA VAL A 41 10.47 8.54 3.71
C VAL A 41 11.55 8.74 4.78
N ALA A 42 12.05 9.97 4.91
CA ALA A 42 13.09 10.29 5.90
C ALA A 42 12.60 10.06 7.34
N ASN A 43 11.32 10.26 7.61
CA ASN A 43 10.72 10.07 8.93
C ASN A 43 10.17 8.66 9.16
N GLU A 44 10.43 7.74 8.24
CA GLU A 44 9.94 6.35 8.31
C GLU A 44 8.41 6.25 8.36
N ARG A 45 7.73 7.19 7.69
CA ARG A 45 6.27 7.26 7.63
C ARG A 45 5.70 6.82 6.28
N PHE A 46 6.55 6.49 5.32
CA PHE A 46 6.17 6.01 3.99
C PHE A 46 6.74 4.61 3.83
N LEU A 47 5.91 3.60 4.01
CA LEU A 47 6.33 2.20 4.02
C LEU A 47 5.52 1.39 3.01
N ALA A 48 6.10 0.30 2.55
CA ALA A 48 5.41 -0.66 1.69
C ALA A 48 5.92 -2.07 1.98
N PRO A 49 5.08 -3.10 1.77
CA PRO A 49 5.58 -4.47 1.82
C PRO A 49 6.61 -4.74 0.73
N ALA A 50 7.54 -5.64 1.00
CA ALA A 50 8.53 -6.06 -0.01
C ALA A 50 7.87 -6.62 -1.27
N LEU A 51 6.71 -7.27 -1.16
CA LEU A 51 5.95 -7.77 -2.32
C LEU A 51 5.49 -6.65 -3.25
N VAL A 52 5.24 -5.44 -2.75
CA VAL A 52 4.94 -4.27 -3.58
C VAL A 52 6.13 -3.94 -4.48
N ARG A 53 7.35 -4.04 -3.96
CA ARG A 53 8.56 -3.85 -4.77
C ARG A 53 8.64 -4.87 -5.90
N ASP A 54 8.31 -6.13 -5.60
CA ASP A 54 8.32 -7.20 -6.60
C ASP A 54 7.31 -6.92 -7.71
N GLU A 55 6.11 -6.47 -7.37
CA GLU A 55 5.09 -6.07 -8.34
C GLU A 55 5.56 -4.91 -9.22
N VAL A 56 6.18 -3.90 -8.63
CA VAL A 56 6.74 -2.77 -9.38
C VAL A 56 7.85 -3.23 -10.32
N LYS A 57 8.71 -4.12 -9.87
CA LYS A 57 9.78 -4.66 -10.74
C LYS A 57 9.22 -5.45 -11.91
N ALA A 58 8.08 -6.11 -11.73
CA ALA A 58 7.48 -6.92 -12.78
C ALA A 58 6.82 -6.08 -13.87
N VAL A 59 6.16 -4.96 -13.51
CA VAL A 59 5.32 -4.21 -14.45
C VAL A 59 5.57 -2.70 -14.44
N GLY A 60 6.42 -2.20 -13.56
CA GLY A 60 6.72 -0.77 -13.47
C GLY A 60 7.68 -0.29 -14.56
N THR A 61 7.75 1.02 -14.70
CA THR A 61 8.71 1.65 -15.60
C THR A 61 10.12 1.60 -15.03
N ALA A 62 11.13 1.79 -15.88
CA ALA A 62 12.53 1.86 -15.45
C ALA A 62 12.76 2.96 -14.41
N ASP A 63 12.11 4.12 -14.57
CA ASP A 63 12.22 5.23 -13.63
C ASP A 63 11.64 4.88 -12.26
N LEU A 64 10.48 4.22 -12.21
CA LEU A 64 9.88 3.79 -10.96
C LEU A 64 10.73 2.70 -10.28
N ILE A 65 11.21 1.74 -11.03
CA ILE A 65 12.10 0.70 -10.51
C ILE A 65 13.36 1.35 -9.90
N GLY A 66 13.95 2.31 -10.60
CA GLY A 66 15.11 3.06 -10.10
C GLY A 66 14.79 3.81 -8.80
N TRP A 67 13.60 4.41 -8.70
CA TRP A 67 13.16 5.07 -7.49
C TRP A 67 13.05 4.08 -6.32
N THR A 68 12.46 2.90 -6.54
CA THR A 68 12.36 1.87 -5.48
C THR A 68 13.74 1.38 -5.05
N ASP A 69 14.68 1.26 -5.97
CA ASP A 69 16.05 0.86 -5.63
C ASP A 69 16.76 1.93 -4.79
N ALA A 70 16.53 3.19 -5.10
CA ALA A 70 17.08 4.31 -4.33
C ALA A 70 16.42 4.46 -2.93
N HIS A 71 15.24 3.92 -2.74
CA HIS A 71 14.46 4.02 -1.50
C HIS A 71 14.20 2.63 -0.88
N SER A 72 15.15 1.72 -1.00
CA SER A 72 14.97 0.34 -0.55
C SER A 72 14.59 0.18 0.92
N GLY A 73 14.94 1.15 1.76
CA GLY A 73 14.64 1.14 3.19
C GLY A 73 13.15 1.27 3.54
N ILE A 74 12.30 1.66 2.60
CA ILE A 74 10.86 1.74 2.86
C ILE A 74 10.17 0.37 2.85
N PHE A 75 10.81 -0.65 2.28
CA PHE A 75 10.17 -1.95 2.07
C PHE A 75 10.34 -2.86 3.29
N VAL A 76 9.21 -3.24 3.87
CA VAL A 76 9.15 -4.13 5.03
C VAL A 76 9.22 -5.59 4.56
N PRO A 77 10.11 -6.40 5.14
CA PRO A 77 10.25 -7.80 4.73
C PRO A 77 8.95 -8.59 4.86
N THR A 78 8.70 -9.46 3.90
CA THR A 78 7.51 -10.31 3.85
C THR A 78 7.34 -11.13 5.14
N GLY A 79 8.44 -11.66 5.68
CA GLY A 79 8.41 -12.45 6.91
C GLY A 79 7.87 -11.69 8.13
N ASP A 80 8.11 -10.39 8.19
CA ASP A 80 7.63 -9.56 9.31
C ASP A 80 6.11 -9.35 9.27
N LEU A 81 5.50 -9.53 8.10
CA LEU A 81 4.07 -9.30 7.88
C LEU A 81 3.28 -10.61 7.70
N LEU A 82 3.98 -11.74 7.63
CA LEU A 82 3.40 -13.00 7.17
C LEU A 82 2.21 -13.45 8.00
N THR A 83 2.34 -13.48 9.33
CA THR A 83 1.30 -13.96 10.23
C THR A 83 0.02 -13.15 10.10
N GLU A 84 0.14 -11.84 10.12
CA GLU A 84 -1.01 -10.93 9.98
C GLU A 84 -1.61 -11.01 8.57
N ALA A 85 -0.78 -11.07 7.55
CA ALA A 85 -1.24 -11.19 6.16
C ALA A 85 -1.99 -12.52 5.94
N GLN A 86 -1.51 -13.62 6.48
CA GLN A 86 -2.18 -14.91 6.37
C GLN A 86 -3.53 -14.90 7.09
N ALA A 87 -3.64 -14.25 8.25
CA ALA A 87 -4.91 -14.11 8.97
C ALA A 87 -5.92 -13.33 8.13
N ILE A 88 -5.48 -12.28 7.45
CA ILE A 88 -6.32 -11.47 6.55
C ILE A 88 -6.76 -12.30 5.35
N GLN A 89 -5.85 -13.03 4.72
CA GLN A 89 -6.16 -13.88 3.57
C GLN A 89 -7.16 -14.99 3.93
N LYS A 90 -7.03 -15.55 5.11
CA LYS A 90 -7.94 -16.59 5.60
C LYS A 90 -9.34 -16.05 5.87
N ARG A 91 -9.44 -14.84 6.45
CA ARG A 91 -10.71 -14.19 6.74
C ARG A 91 -11.40 -13.67 5.48
N PHE A 92 -10.61 -13.16 4.54
CA PHE A 92 -11.11 -12.50 3.33
C PHE A 92 -10.57 -13.19 2.08
N ALA A 93 -10.99 -14.43 1.86
CA ALA A 93 -10.53 -15.22 0.70
C ALA A 93 -10.81 -14.53 -0.65
N GLY A 94 -11.86 -13.68 -0.71
CA GLY A 94 -12.19 -12.92 -1.92
C GLY A 94 -11.22 -11.81 -2.28
N LEU A 95 -10.26 -11.49 -1.42
CA LEU A 95 -9.22 -10.51 -1.69
C LEU A 95 -8.19 -11.03 -2.71
N THR A 96 -7.97 -12.33 -2.76
CA THR A 96 -7.02 -12.94 -3.67
C THR A 96 -7.71 -13.27 -5.00
N ASP A 97 -7.06 -12.93 -6.11
CA ASP A 97 -7.51 -13.35 -7.43
C ASP A 97 -7.23 -14.85 -7.58
N PRO A 98 -8.27 -15.68 -7.80
CA PRO A 98 -8.06 -17.13 -7.92
C PRO A 98 -7.24 -17.54 -9.14
N LYS A 99 -7.02 -16.61 -10.09
CA LYS A 99 -6.20 -16.85 -11.28
C LYS A 99 -4.77 -16.33 -11.14
N ALA A 100 -4.42 -15.73 -10.01
CA ALA A 100 -3.09 -15.23 -9.78
C ALA A 100 -2.10 -16.41 -9.68
N GLU A 101 -1.01 -16.31 -10.42
CA GLU A 101 0.07 -17.29 -10.43
C GLU A 101 1.18 -16.97 -9.42
N TYR A 102 1.05 -15.85 -8.72
CA TYR A 102 2.02 -15.35 -7.76
C TYR A 102 1.31 -14.80 -6.54
N GLU A 103 2.03 -14.64 -5.47
CA GLU A 103 1.50 -14.06 -4.25
C GLU A 103 1.29 -12.57 -4.41
N GLU A 104 0.06 -12.14 -4.19
CA GLU A 104 -0.31 -10.72 -4.31
C GLU A 104 0.00 -9.96 -3.02
N ALA A 105 0.35 -8.70 -3.17
CA ALA A 105 0.75 -7.85 -2.06
C ALA A 105 -0.41 -7.32 -1.21
N ASP A 106 -1.65 -7.42 -1.69
CA ASP A 106 -2.81 -6.75 -1.10
C ASP A 106 -2.98 -7.02 0.40
N ALA A 107 -2.93 -8.29 0.81
CA ALA A 107 -3.07 -8.65 2.21
C ALA A 107 -1.91 -8.09 3.05
N TYR A 108 -0.73 -8.00 2.47
CA TYR A 108 0.47 -7.48 3.15
C TYR A 108 0.41 -5.96 3.31
N VAL A 109 -0.17 -5.24 2.34
CA VAL A 109 -0.41 -3.81 2.45
C VAL A 109 -1.33 -3.51 3.64
N ILE A 110 -2.41 -4.28 3.77
CA ILE A 110 -3.36 -4.14 4.88
C ILE A 110 -2.70 -4.53 6.20
N ALA A 111 -1.95 -5.63 6.21
CA ALA A 111 -1.24 -6.11 7.40
C ALA A 111 -0.26 -5.06 7.93
N LEU A 112 0.51 -4.44 7.05
CA LEU A 112 1.45 -3.39 7.41
C LEU A 112 0.74 -2.20 8.05
N ALA A 113 -0.34 -1.72 7.44
CA ALA A 113 -1.12 -0.62 7.99
C ALA A 113 -1.67 -0.96 9.37
N ARG A 114 -2.20 -2.16 9.55
CA ARG A 114 -2.73 -2.62 10.85
C ARG A 114 -1.66 -2.68 11.93
N MET A 115 -0.53 -3.29 11.62
CA MET A 115 0.57 -3.45 12.56
C MET A 115 1.20 -2.13 12.98
N LYS A 116 1.19 -1.14 12.09
CA LYS A 116 1.73 0.20 12.36
C LYS A 116 0.66 1.21 12.78
N ASN A 117 -0.59 0.78 12.88
CA ASN A 117 -1.71 1.66 13.15
C ASN A 117 -1.77 2.84 12.17
N GLY A 118 -1.57 2.53 10.91
CA GLY A 118 -1.39 3.51 9.84
C GLY A 118 -2.53 3.57 8.85
N ILE A 119 -2.29 4.24 7.75
CA ILE A 119 -3.25 4.49 6.67
C ILE A 119 -2.78 3.76 5.42
N VAL A 120 -3.71 3.11 4.72
CA VAL A 120 -3.43 2.50 3.41
C VAL A 120 -3.58 3.54 2.31
N LEU A 121 -2.57 3.63 1.44
CA LEU A 121 -2.64 4.40 0.20
C LEU A 121 -2.80 3.42 -0.97
N THR A 122 -3.95 3.46 -1.62
CA THR A 122 -4.25 2.62 -2.77
C THR A 122 -5.09 3.37 -3.79
N GLN A 123 -4.92 3.04 -5.06
CA GLN A 123 -5.78 3.50 -6.13
C GLN A 123 -6.89 2.49 -6.46
N GLU A 124 -6.94 1.36 -5.75
CA GLU A 124 -8.04 0.41 -5.91
C GLU A 124 -9.35 1.01 -5.41
N THR A 125 -10.44 0.65 -6.08
CA THR A 125 -11.80 0.98 -5.66
C THR A 125 -12.47 -0.25 -5.05
N ALA A 126 -13.51 -0.02 -4.26
CA ALA A 126 -14.30 -1.10 -3.68
C ALA A 126 -14.99 -1.93 -4.77
N ALA A 127 -15.29 -3.20 -4.47
CA ALA A 127 -15.94 -4.10 -5.42
C ALA A 127 -17.28 -3.56 -5.93
N SER A 128 -18.03 -2.88 -5.06
CA SER A 128 -19.34 -2.29 -5.42
C SER A 128 -19.25 -1.19 -6.48
N GLU A 129 -18.08 -0.59 -6.66
CA GLU A 129 -17.82 0.48 -7.63
C GLU A 129 -17.27 -0.04 -8.95
N LYS A 130 -17.00 -1.35 -9.04
CA LYS A 130 -16.42 -1.97 -10.23
C LYS A 130 -17.46 -2.66 -11.08
N HIS A 131 -17.22 -2.68 -12.39
CA HIS A 131 -18.01 -3.42 -13.34
C HIS A 131 -17.32 -4.78 -13.58
N ARG A 132 -18.01 -5.90 -13.25
CA ARG A 132 -17.48 -7.27 -13.37
C ARG A 132 -16.18 -7.49 -12.62
N PRO A 133 -16.15 -7.34 -11.29
CA PRO A 133 -14.92 -7.54 -10.53
C PRO A 133 -14.47 -9.01 -10.55
N ARG A 134 -13.16 -9.24 -10.61
CA ARG A 134 -12.55 -10.58 -10.54
C ARG A 134 -12.54 -11.13 -9.11
N ARG A 135 -12.60 -10.24 -8.12
CA ARG A 135 -12.56 -10.55 -6.69
C ARG A 135 -13.80 -9.99 -6.03
N THR A 136 -14.19 -10.60 -4.93
CA THR A 136 -15.31 -10.10 -4.13
C THR A 136 -14.85 -9.04 -3.12
N HIS A 137 -13.57 -9.04 -2.78
CA HIS A 137 -12.97 -8.06 -1.88
C HIS A 137 -11.74 -7.45 -2.52
N PHE A 138 -11.62 -6.14 -2.38
CA PHE A 138 -10.44 -5.36 -2.72
C PHE A 138 -9.93 -4.69 -1.44
N ILE A 139 -8.79 -4.02 -1.49
CA ILE A 139 -8.20 -3.41 -0.30
C ILE A 139 -9.20 -2.53 0.47
N PRO A 140 -9.97 -1.62 -0.18
CA PRO A 140 -10.94 -0.81 0.55
C PRO A 140 -12.04 -1.63 1.24
N ASP A 141 -12.51 -2.71 0.62
CA ASP A 141 -13.54 -3.58 1.19
C ASP A 141 -13.08 -4.23 2.49
N VAL A 142 -11.89 -4.83 2.46
CA VAL A 142 -11.31 -5.52 3.61
C VAL A 142 -11.02 -4.52 4.72
N PHE A 143 -10.40 -3.40 4.39
CA PHE A 143 -10.03 -2.39 5.38
C PHE A 143 -11.25 -1.81 6.08
N ARG A 144 -12.33 -1.57 5.33
CA ARG A 144 -13.60 -1.10 5.89
C ARG A 144 -14.16 -2.09 6.91
N GLU A 145 -14.19 -3.38 6.59
CA GLU A 145 -14.68 -4.40 7.50
C GLU A 145 -13.83 -4.52 8.76
N LEU A 146 -12.51 -4.41 8.62
CA LEU A 146 -11.59 -4.42 9.76
C LEU A 146 -11.80 -3.21 10.67
N LEU A 147 -12.09 -2.05 10.13
CA LEU A 147 -12.41 -0.86 10.91
C LEU A 147 -13.70 -1.01 11.69
N LEU A 148 -14.71 -1.61 11.08
CA LEU A 148 -16.00 -1.84 11.73
C LEU A 148 -15.91 -2.85 12.88
N SER A 149 -14.93 -3.74 12.86
CA SER A 149 -14.73 -4.74 13.89
C SER A 149 -13.85 -4.26 15.06
N HIS A 150 -13.26 -3.08 14.95
CA HIS A 150 -12.45 -2.47 16.00
C HIS A 150 -12.97 -1.07 16.30
N ASP A 151 -13.37 -0.84 17.55
CA ASP A 151 -13.85 0.46 18.01
C ASP A 151 -12.78 1.55 18.01
N ASP A 152 -11.56 1.22 17.66
CA ASP A 152 -10.40 2.05 17.99
C ASP A 152 -9.92 2.93 16.86
N GLY A 153 -10.62 3.13 15.84
CA GLY A 153 -9.86 3.96 15.01
C GLY A 153 -10.26 4.22 13.65
N VAL A 154 -10.43 5.35 13.53
CA VAL A 154 -10.66 6.00 12.26
C VAL A 154 -9.39 6.01 11.48
N ALA A 155 -9.22 5.09 10.57
CA ALA A 155 -8.36 5.34 9.44
C ALA A 155 -9.25 5.78 8.29
N GLU A 156 -9.10 7.01 7.88
CA GLU A 156 -9.76 7.52 6.69
C GLU A 156 -8.82 7.42 5.50
N PHE A 157 -9.34 6.96 4.41
CA PHE A 157 -8.65 6.98 3.13
C PHE A 157 -8.72 8.37 2.49
#